data_a7e96619254b77d36662f287e14af98c
#
_entry.id   a7e96619254b77d36662f287e14af98c
#
_cell.length_a   1.000
_cell.length_b   1.000
_cell.length_c   1.000
_cell.angle_alpha   90.00
_cell.angle_beta   90.00
_cell.angle_gamma   90.00
#
_symmetry.space_group_name_H-M   'P 1'
#
loop_
_entity.id
_entity.type
_entity.pdbx_description
1 polymer ?
#
loop_
_entity_poly.entity_id
_entity_poly.type
_entity_poly.pdbx_seq_one_letter_code
_entity_poly.pdbx_strand_id
1 'polypeptide(L)'
;GHLVWQGQYGVWGNLQRQARPTGEFNSEQNLRFQGQYFDKETGLHYNTFRYYAPDLGRFTQQDPIGLAGGLNLYQYAPNPLTWIDPWGLSACGVKARAYEQKVQDLYGGKLSQSSREYTAIVDGKSVNGIADHVVNLNGKVTAIEAKYVDSWAKSIRNPESSIGKASFAIKEQQTVLSQAKKYSAAFDEVIYHTNSADFAAHYNTIFKNAGLENITFKVME
;
A
#
# COMPACT_ATOMS: atom_id res chain seq x y z
N GLY A 1 -0.93 -26.17 -18.72
CA GLY A 1 -0.62 -26.35 -17.30
C GLY A 1 -1.68 -27.22 -16.64
N HIS A 2 -1.28 -28.00 -15.63
CA HIS A 2 -2.23 -28.83 -14.88
C HIS A 2 -2.75 -28.04 -13.68
N LEU A 3 -4.06 -28.14 -13.38
CA LEU A 3 -4.66 -27.58 -12.19
C LEU A 3 -4.17 -28.39 -10.98
N VAL A 4 -3.45 -27.72 -10.06
CA VAL A 4 -2.92 -28.37 -8.84
C VAL A 4 -3.80 -28.13 -7.62
N TRP A 5 -4.56 -27.05 -7.63
CA TRP A 5 -5.49 -26.71 -6.56
C TRP A 5 -6.50 -25.65 -7.05
N GLN A 6 -7.73 -25.72 -6.53
CA GLN A 6 -8.78 -24.73 -6.75
C GLN A 6 -9.58 -24.55 -5.48
N GLY A 7 -9.85 -23.30 -5.10
CA GLY A 7 -10.69 -22.94 -3.96
C GLY A 7 -11.83 -22.02 -4.33
N GLN A 8 -12.98 -22.22 -3.69
CA GLN A 8 -14.11 -21.32 -3.74
C GLN A 8 -14.26 -20.64 -2.37
N TYR A 9 -14.24 -19.32 -2.37
CA TYR A 9 -14.30 -18.52 -1.16
C TYR A 9 -15.65 -17.84 -1.00
N GLY A 10 -16.08 -17.69 0.25
CA GLY A 10 -17.17 -16.78 0.61
C GLY A 10 -16.72 -15.32 0.55
N VAL A 11 -17.67 -14.41 0.70
CA VAL A 11 -17.46 -12.94 0.62
C VAL A 11 -16.37 -12.45 1.58
N TRP A 12 -16.29 -13.07 2.76
CA TRP A 12 -15.31 -12.73 3.80
C TRP A 12 -14.05 -13.59 3.79
N GLY A 13 -13.83 -14.35 2.71
CA GLY A 13 -12.60 -15.11 2.51
C GLY A 13 -12.55 -16.47 3.18
N ASN A 14 -13.62 -16.94 3.79
CA ASN A 14 -13.73 -18.31 4.27
C ASN A 14 -13.75 -19.29 3.10
N LEU A 15 -12.93 -20.32 3.17
CA LEU A 15 -12.86 -21.36 2.14
C LEU A 15 -14.08 -22.29 2.25
N GLN A 16 -15.00 -22.17 1.28
CA GLN A 16 -16.24 -22.96 1.26
C GLN A 16 -16.07 -24.33 0.61
N ARG A 17 -15.31 -24.39 -0.47
CA ARG A 17 -15.01 -25.61 -1.22
C ARG A 17 -13.60 -25.57 -1.74
N GLN A 18 -12.96 -26.73 -1.80
CA GLN A 18 -11.69 -26.90 -2.47
C GLN A 18 -11.70 -28.17 -3.31
N ALA A 19 -11.06 -28.11 -4.46
CA ALA A 19 -10.79 -29.26 -5.31
C ALA A 19 -9.28 -29.45 -5.43
N ARG A 20 -8.83 -30.69 -5.28
CA ARG A 20 -7.47 -31.12 -5.49
C ARG A 20 -7.50 -32.20 -6.55
N PRO A 21 -6.90 -31.99 -7.72
CA PRO A 21 -6.75 -33.06 -8.69
C PRO A 21 -5.96 -34.23 -8.08
N THR A 22 -6.37 -35.42 -8.39
CA THR A 22 -5.66 -36.63 -7.96
C THR A 22 -4.30 -36.68 -8.66
N GLY A 23 -3.21 -36.50 -7.94
CA GLY A 23 -1.83 -36.55 -8.44
C GLY A 23 -0.83 -36.39 -7.30
N GLU A 24 0.46 -36.59 -7.61
CA GLU A 24 1.57 -36.69 -6.65
C GLU A 24 1.85 -35.44 -5.82
N PHE A 25 1.25 -34.27 -6.14
CA PHE A 25 1.42 -33.03 -5.39
C PHE A 25 0.25 -32.81 -4.43
N ASN A 26 0.35 -33.35 -3.22
CA ASN A 26 -0.58 -33.10 -2.13
C ASN A 26 -0.15 -31.86 -1.31
N SER A 27 0.08 -30.72 -1.97
CA SER A 27 0.41 -29.49 -1.28
C SER A 27 -0.86 -28.79 -0.78
N GLU A 28 -0.91 -28.50 0.51
CA GLU A 28 -1.98 -27.69 1.09
C GLU A 28 -1.80 -26.23 0.70
N GLN A 29 -2.90 -25.60 0.28
CA GLN A 29 -2.90 -24.17 -0.02
C GLN A 29 -3.45 -23.40 1.17
N ASN A 30 -2.56 -22.69 1.86
CA ASN A 30 -2.89 -21.90 3.04
C ASN A 30 -2.95 -20.39 2.77
N LEU A 31 -2.63 -19.93 1.55
CA LEU A 31 -2.84 -18.53 1.17
C LEU A 31 -4.34 -18.22 1.10
N ARG A 32 -4.72 -17.04 1.58
CA ARG A 32 -6.11 -16.56 1.61
C ARG A 32 -6.20 -15.22 0.87
N PHE A 33 -6.83 -14.22 1.41
CA PHE A 33 -6.79 -12.86 0.84
C PHE A 33 -5.36 -12.31 0.85
N GLN A 34 -5.12 -11.25 0.10
CA GLN A 34 -3.78 -10.65 0.00
C GLN A 34 -3.25 -10.29 1.39
N GLY A 35 -2.08 -10.84 1.72
CA GLY A 35 -1.45 -10.69 3.03
C GLY A 35 -1.88 -11.73 4.08
N GLN A 36 -2.82 -12.63 3.76
CA GLN A 36 -3.34 -13.62 4.71
C GLN A 36 -2.80 -15.03 4.49
N TYR A 37 -2.51 -15.73 5.59
CA TYR A 37 -2.12 -17.11 5.63
C TYR A 37 -3.01 -17.87 6.62
N PHE A 38 -3.59 -18.98 6.20
CA PHE A 38 -4.45 -19.80 7.06
C PHE A 38 -3.65 -20.54 8.12
N ASP A 39 -3.95 -20.25 9.35
CA ASP A 39 -3.43 -20.95 10.52
C ASP A 39 -4.40 -22.09 10.89
N LYS A 40 -3.95 -23.32 10.72
CA LYS A 40 -4.76 -24.52 10.96
C LYS A 40 -5.02 -24.78 12.43
N GLU A 41 -4.12 -24.36 13.31
CA GLU A 41 -4.24 -24.59 14.76
C GLU A 41 -5.36 -23.74 15.34
N THR A 42 -5.49 -22.50 14.88
CA THR A 42 -6.49 -21.56 15.37
C THR A 42 -7.75 -21.47 14.50
N GLY A 43 -7.67 -21.92 13.24
CA GLY A 43 -8.73 -21.74 12.24
C GLY A 43 -8.86 -20.31 11.74
N LEU A 44 -7.93 -19.43 12.11
CA LEU A 44 -7.90 -18.01 11.74
C LEU A 44 -6.97 -17.77 10.54
N HIS A 45 -7.04 -16.57 9.98
CA HIS A 45 -6.09 -16.12 8.97
C HIS A 45 -5.08 -15.17 9.61
N TYR A 46 -3.81 -15.59 9.67
CA TYR A 46 -2.72 -14.71 10.07
C TYR A 46 -2.53 -13.61 9.03
N ASN A 47 -2.59 -12.36 9.43
CA ASN A 47 -2.49 -11.19 8.58
C ASN A 47 -1.47 -10.20 9.18
N THR A 48 -0.20 -10.56 9.14
CA THR A 48 0.96 -9.78 9.59
C THR A 48 0.88 -9.31 11.04
N PHE A 49 0.01 -8.35 11.36
CA PHE A 49 -0.10 -7.76 12.71
C PHE A 49 -1.35 -8.20 13.47
N ARG A 50 -2.30 -8.85 12.80
CA ARG A 50 -3.56 -9.31 13.40
C ARG A 50 -3.96 -10.69 12.89
N TYR A 51 -4.82 -11.35 13.64
CA TYR A 51 -5.54 -12.53 13.17
C TYR A 51 -6.94 -12.14 12.71
N TYR A 52 -7.31 -12.61 11.54
CA TYR A 52 -8.59 -12.36 10.92
C TYR A 52 -9.49 -13.60 11.04
N ALA A 53 -10.73 -13.40 11.50
CA ALA A 53 -11.76 -14.43 11.60
C ALA A 53 -12.68 -14.33 10.37
N PRO A 54 -12.52 -15.21 9.37
CA PRO A 54 -13.30 -15.12 8.13
C PRO A 54 -14.81 -15.37 8.35
N ASP A 55 -15.18 -16.15 9.35
CA ASP A 55 -16.57 -16.43 9.70
C ASP A 55 -17.27 -15.22 10.33
N LEU A 56 -16.51 -14.32 10.96
CA LEU A 56 -17.00 -13.08 11.55
C LEU A 56 -16.78 -11.85 10.66
N GLY A 57 -16.00 -12.00 9.60
CA GLY A 57 -15.63 -10.90 8.69
C GLY A 57 -14.82 -9.78 9.36
N ARG A 58 -14.07 -10.08 10.43
CA ARG A 58 -13.33 -9.07 11.20
C ARG A 58 -12.03 -9.63 11.81
N PHE A 59 -11.16 -8.72 12.24
CA PHE A 59 -10.01 -9.08 13.07
C PHE A 59 -10.43 -9.51 14.48
N THR A 60 -9.63 -10.35 15.12
CA THR A 60 -9.82 -10.83 16.49
C THR A 60 -9.17 -9.91 17.53
N GLN A 61 -8.18 -9.10 17.11
CA GLN A 61 -7.53 -8.10 17.95
C GLN A 61 -7.88 -6.70 17.46
N GLN A 62 -7.80 -5.73 18.39
CA GLN A 62 -7.92 -4.32 18.05
C GLN A 62 -6.79 -3.88 17.12
N ASP A 63 -7.07 -2.88 16.29
CA ASP A 63 -6.08 -2.31 15.41
C ASP A 63 -4.92 -1.72 16.23
N PRO A 64 -3.66 -2.15 16.01
CA PRO A 64 -2.50 -1.60 16.71
C PRO A 64 -2.30 -0.11 16.49
N ILE A 65 -2.83 0.45 15.40
CA ILE A 65 -2.81 1.89 15.13
C ILE A 65 -4.03 2.61 15.72
N GLY A 66 -4.88 1.89 16.43
CA GLY A 66 -6.07 2.44 17.10
C GLY A 66 -7.03 3.13 16.13
N LEU A 67 -7.61 4.25 16.55
CA LEU A 67 -8.56 5.01 15.75
C LEU A 67 -7.96 5.62 14.45
N ALA A 68 -6.63 5.56 14.27
CA ALA A 68 -6.01 5.92 13.00
C ALA A 68 -6.35 4.91 11.88
N GLY A 69 -6.67 3.66 12.23
CA GLY A 69 -7.20 2.64 11.34
C GLY A 69 -8.70 2.74 11.06
N GLY A 70 -9.44 3.60 11.78
CA GLY A 70 -10.88 3.77 11.65
C GLY A 70 -11.60 3.66 12.99
N LEU A 71 -12.90 4.00 13.01
CA LEU A 71 -13.72 3.93 14.23
C LEU A 71 -13.96 2.51 14.73
N ASN A 72 -14.05 1.54 13.80
CA ASN A 72 -14.19 0.14 14.13
C ASN A 72 -12.83 -0.54 14.18
N LEU A 73 -12.27 -0.67 15.37
CA LEU A 73 -10.93 -1.22 15.61
C LEU A 73 -10.74 -2.67 15.17
N TYR A 74 -11.83 -3.39 14.87
CA TYR A 74 -11.80 -4.79 14.44
C TYR A 74 -12.10 -4.96 12.94
N GLN A 75 -12.39 -3.89 12.24
CA GLN A 75 -12.78 -3.95 10.83
C GLN A 75 -11.61 -4.42 9.94
N TYR A 76 -11.92 -5.35 9.01
CA TYR A 76 -11.00 -5.75 7.96
C TYR A 76 -10.98 -4.70 6.84
N ALA A 77 -12.13 -4.45 6.25
CA ALA A 77 -12.30 -3.52 5.15
C ALA A 77 -13.75 -3.04 5.05
N PRO A 78 -14.01 -1.84 4.49
CA PRO A 78 -15.38 -1.38 4.23
C PRO A 78 -16.15 -2.28 3.26
N ASN A 79 -15.47 -2.87 2.29
CA ASN A 79 -16.01 -3.81 1.32
C ASN A 79 -14.95 -4.87 0.98
N PRO A 80 -15.07 -6.12 1.44
CA PRO A 80 -14.07 -7.15 1.25
C PRO A 80 -13.94 -7.66 -0.19
N LEU A 81 -14.90 -7.33 -1.08
CA LEU A 81 -14.86 -7.71 -2.48
C LEU A 81 -13.94 -6.79 -3.31
N THR A 82 -13.72 -5.55 -2.86
CA THR A 82 -13.00 -4.53 -3.61
C THR A 82 -11.80 -3.95 -2.85
N TRP A 83 -11.68 -4.28 -1.58
CA TRP A 83 -10.67 -3.78 -0.66
C TRP A 83 -9.86 -4.89 -0.05
N ILE A 84 -8.60 -4.64 0.13
CA ILE A 84 -7.67 -5.55 0.82
C ILE A 84 -6.97 -4.81 1.95
N ASP A 85 -6.66 -5.54 3.03
CA ASP A 85 -5.80 -5.08 4.10
C ASP A 85 -4.56 -5.97 4.22
N PRO A 86 -3.51 -5.74 3.40
CA PRO A 86 -2.36 -6.63 3.34
C PRO A 86 -1.53 -6.68 4.64
N TRP A 87 -1.69 -5.67 5.48
CA TRP A 87 -0.90 -5.52 6.71
C TRP A 87 -1.70 -5.79 7.98
N GLY A 88 -3.00 -5.92 7.89
CA GLY A 88 -3.84 -5.97 9.06
C GLY A 88 -3.87 -4.64 9.86
N LEU A 89 -3.78 -3.49 9.18
CA LEU A 89 -3.70 -2.16 9.78
C LEU A 89 -4.64 -1.15 9.11
N SER A 90 -5.63 -1.61 8.38
CA SER A 90 -6.30 -0.78 7.40
C SER A 90 -7.60 -0.14 7.85
N ALA A 91 -7.67 1.16 7.69
CA ALA A 91 -8.77 1.87 7.05
C ALA A 91 -8.28 3.09 6.27
N CYS A 92 -6.99 3.16 5.99
CA CYS A 92 -6.41 4.24 5.17
C CYS A 92 -6.92 4.28 3.72
N GLY A 93 -7.65 3.24 3.28
CA GLY A 93 -7.97 3.10 1.88
C GLY A 93 -8.95 4.12 1.30
N VAL A 94 -10.04 4.50 2.00
CA VAL A 94 -11.09 5.34 1.37
C VAL A 94 -10.61 6.74 1.09
N LYS A 95 -10.12 7.42 2.12
CA LYS A 95 -9.64 8.80 2.00
C LYS A 95 -8.40 8.88 1.10
N ALA A 96 -7.48 7.92 1.24
CA ALA A 96 -6.27 7.87 0.42
C ALA A 96 -6.60 7.66 -1.06
N ARG A 97 -7.52 6.75 -1.40
CA ARG A 97 -7.97 6.53 -2.79
C ARG A 97 -8.74 7.72 -3.35
N ALA A 98 -9.63 8.33 -2.54
CA ALA A 98 -10.33 9.53 -2.96
C ALA A 98 -9.34 10.67 -3.24
N TYR A 99 -8.31 10.79 -2.39
CA TYR A 99 -7.25 11.75 -2.59
C TYR A 99 -6.40 11.45 -3.83
N GLU A 100 -6.00 10.19 -4.03
CA GLU A 100 -5.29 9.74 -5.23
C GLU A 100 -6.10 10.02 -6.49
N GLN A 101 -7.41 9.70 -6.49
CA GLN A 101 -8.30 10.01 -7.62
C GLN A 101 -8.38 11.52 -7.86
N LYS A 102 -8.56 12.33 -6.81
CA LYS A 102 -8.56 13.79 -6.91
C LYS A 102 -7.27 14.31 -7.55
N VAL A 103 -6.11 13.74 -7.16
CA VAL A 103 -4.81 14.09 -7.77
C VAL A 103 -4.74 13.65 -9.23
N GLN A 104 -5.15 12.42 -9.55
CA GLN A 104 -5.17 11.92 -10.94
C GLN A 104 -6.05 12.79 -11.84
N ASP A 105 -7.20 13.22 -11.36
CA ASP A 105 -8.14 14.07 -12.13
C ASP A 105 -7.55 15.43 -12.50
N LEU A 106 -6.65 15.98 -11.68
CA LEU A 106 -5.89 17.22 -12.01
C LEU A 106 -4.98 17.07 -13.23
N TYR A 107 -4.60 15.84 -13.56
CA TYR A 107 -3.65 15.52 -14.63
C TYR A 107 -4.28 14.70 -15.76
N GLY A 108 -5.60 14.79 -15.93
CA GLY A 108 -6.31 14.15 -17.05
C GLY A 108 -6.94 12.80 -16.73
N GLY A 109 -7.00 12.43 -15.45
CA GLY A 109 -7.68 11.21 -14.99
C GLY A 109 -6.80 9.96 -15.00
N LYS A 110 -7.44 8.80 -14.82
CA LYS A 110 -6.75 7.53 -14.65
C LYS A 110 -6.11 7.04 -15.94
N LEU A 111 -4.83 6.72 -15.89
CA LEU A 111 -4.06 6.12 -16.99
C LEU A 111 -4.07 4.59 -16.96
N SER A 112 -3.79 3.97 -18.11
CA SER A 112 -3.51 2.53 -18.19
C SER A 112 -2.25 2.17 -17.41
N GLN A 113 -2.09 0.90 -17.03
CA GLN A 113 -0.87 0.44 -16.35
C GLN A 113 0.37 0.65 -17.20
N SER A 114 0.32 0.27 -18.48
CA SER A 114 1.43 0.39 -19.44
C SER A 114 1.95 1.83 -19.62
N SER A 115 1.05 2.82 -19.48
CA SER A 115 1.44 4.24 -19.55
C SER A 115 2.14 4.76 -18.30
N ARG A 116 2.22 3.96 -17.24
CA ARG A 116 2.80 4.30 -15.94
C ARG A 116 3.99 3.44 -15.57
N GLU A 117 4.31 2.43 -16.40
CA GLU A 117 5.49 1.57 -16.20
C GLU A 117 6.77 2.36 -16.45
N TYR A 118 7.77 2.12 -15.62
CA TYR A 118 9.09 2.74 -15.75
C TYR A 118 10.21 1.77 -15.42
N THR A 119 11.39 2.06 -15.93
CA THR A 119 12.66 1.42 -15.56
C THR A 119 13.61 2.49 -15.06
N ALA A 120 14.28 2.23 -13.95
CA ALA A 120 15.26 3.12 -13.36
C ALA A 120 16.55 2.36 -13.04
N ILE A 121 17.67 3.07 -12.96
CA ILE A 121 18.92 2.54 -12.42
C ILE A 121 19.13 3.19 -11.05
N VAL A 122 19.07 2.40 -9.99
CA VAL A 122 19.28 2.85 -8.61
C VAL A 122 20.39 2.02 -8.00
N ASP A 123 21.41 2.68 -7.47
CA ASP A 123 22.62 2.06 -6.90
C ASP A 123 23.26 1.01 -7.85
N GLY A 124 23.30 1.34 -9.16
CA GLY A 124 23.87 0.48 -10.21
C GLY A 124 23.01 -0.72 -10.61
N LYS A 125 21.79 -0.86 -10.09
CA LYS A 125 20.86 -1.95 -10.41
C LYS A 125 19.66 -1.45 -11.19
N SER A 126 19.27 -2.18 -12.24
CA SER A 126 18.04 -1.92 -12.97
C SER A 126 16.83 -2.35 -12.12
N VAL A 127 15.86 -1.46 -11.95
CA VAL A 127 14.62 -1.69 -11.24
C VAL A 127 13.44 -1.24 -12.09
N ASN A 128 12.38 -2.05 -12.13
CA ASN A 128 11.14 -1.73 -12.80
C ASN A 128 10.06 -1.35 -11.79
N GLY A 129 9.12 -0.52 -12.19
CA GLY A 129 7.99 -0.14 -11.35
C GLY A 129 6.83 0.42 -12.14
N ILE A 130 5.77 0.76 -11.41
CA ILE A 130 4.57 1.42 -11.91
C ILE A 130 4.36 2.67 -11.06
N ALA A 131 4.32 3.84 -11.69
CA ALA A 131 4.02 5.10 -11.01
C ALA A 131 2.52 5.24 -10.76
N ASP A 132 2.13 6.06 -9.78
CA ASP A 132 0.71 6.36 -9.53
C ASP A 132 0.11 7.09 -10.74
N HIS A 133 0.86 8.06 -11.30
CA HIS A 133 0.49 8.74 -12.53
C HIS A 133 1.74 9.28 -13.24
N VAL A 134 1.68 9.43 -14.56
CA VAL A 134 2.76 10.01 -15.39
C VAL A 134 2.15 10.97 -16.40
N VAL A 135 2.75 12.14 -16.53
CA VAL A 135 2.27 13.19 -17.43
C VAL A 135 3.46 13.94 -18.06
N ASN A 136 3.25 14.49 -19.25
CA ASN A 136 4.21 15.43 -19.82
C ASN A 136 3.82 16.88 -19.44
N LEU A 137 4.66 17.52 -18.64
CA LEU A 137 4.48 18.91 -18.22
C LEU A 137 5.60 19.76 -18.85
N ASN A 138 5.24 20.66 -19.75
CA ASN A 138 6.21 21.57 -20.40
C ASN A 138 7.41 20.85 -21.05
N GLY A 139 7.16 19.70 -21.66
CA GLY A 139 8.20 18.90 -22.33
C GLY A 139 8.98 17.94 -21.41
N LYS A 140 8.67 17.91 -20.12
CA LYS A 140 9.29 17.01 -19.14
C LYS A 140 8.38 15.86 -18.77
N VAL A 141 8.91 14.65 -18.78
CA VAL A 141 8.19 13.45 -18.28
C VAL A 141 8.16 13.51 -16.76
N THR A 142 6.99 13.75 -16.20
CA THR A 142 6.79 14.01 -14.78
C THR A 142 6.00 12.87 -14.13
N ALA A 143 6.56 12.27 -13.08
CA ALA A 143 5.82 11.34 -12.22
C ALA A 143 5.02 12.13 -11.16
N ILE A 144 3.80 11.71 -10.95
CA ILE A 144 2.91 12.26 -9.91
C ILE A 144 2.67 11.17 -8.89
N GLU A 145 2.91 11.48 -7.64
CA GLU A 145 2.68 10.59 -6.49
C GLU A 145 1.69 11.24 -5.52
N ALA A 146 0.70 10.49 -5.06
CA ALA A 146 -0.28 10.96 -4.11
C ALA A 146 -0.07 10.34 -2.72
N LYS A 147 0.16 11.14 -1.71
CA LYS A 147 0.36 10.70 -0.31
C LYS A 147 -0.64 11.37 0.61
N TYR A 148 -1.72 10.67 0.92
CA TYR A 148 -2.69 11.09 1.92
C TYR A 148 -2.18 10.79 3.33
N VAL A 149 -2.36 11.74 4.25
CA VAL A 149 -2.02 11.62 5.67
C VAL A 149 -3.22 12.07 6.49
N ASP A 150 -3.86 11.17 7.24
CA ASP A 150 -5.03 11.50 8.07
C ASP A 150 -4.64 12.38 9.27
N SER A 151 -3.51 12.06 9.93
CA SER A 151 -2.93 12.86 11.02
C SER A 151 -1.43 12.64 11.06
N TRP A 152 -0.64 13.69 10.86
CA TRP A 152 0.83 13.58 10.93
C TRP A 152 1.31 13.13 12.30
N ALA A 153 0.74 13.68 13.37
CA ALA A 153 1.11 13.33 14.74
C ALA A 153 0.91 11.84 15.10
N LYS A 154 0.05 11.14 14.35
CA LYS A 154 -0.25 9.71 14.54
C LYS A 154 0.18 8.86 13.34
N SER A 155 0.91 9.42 12.38
CA SER A 155 1.28 8.71 11.16
C SER A 155 2.46 7.75 11.39
N ILE A 156 2.40 6.56 10.81
CA ILE A 156 3.54 5.63 10.73
C ILE A 156 4.72 6.22 9.94
N ARG A 157 4.45 7.22 9.08
CA ARG A 157 5.46 7.94 8.29
C ARG A 157 6.14 9.05 9.07
N ASN A 158 5.63 9.38 10.26
CA ASN A 158 6.26 10.33 11.17
C ASN A 158 7.14 9.59 12.19
N PRO A 159 8.48 9.71 12.13
CA PRO A 159 9.39 9.01 13.05
C PRO A 159 9.23 9.45 14.51
N GLU A 160 8.67 10.64 14.75
CA GLU A 160 8.44 11.15 16.10
C GLU A 160 7.09 10.73 16.71
N SER A 161 6.20 10.15 15.91
CA SER A 161 4.93 9.63 16.42
C SER A 161 5.14 8.42 17.32
N SER A 162 4.19 8.14 18.21
CA SER A 162 4.25 6.97 19.11
C SER A 162 4.37 5.64 18.36
N ILE A 163 3.76 5.53 17.17
CA ILE A 163 3.84 4.34 16.32
C ILE A 163 4.95 4.41 15.27
N GLY A 164 5.47 5.60 14.96
CA GLY A 164 6.51 5.81 13.95
C GLY A 164 7.87 5.19 14.29
N LYS A 165 8.07 4.88 15.58
CA LYS A 165 9.28 4.20 16.09
C LYS A 165 9.20 2.68 16.00
N ALA A 166 8.06 2.11 15.66
CA ALA A 166 7.90 0.67 15.48
C ALA A 166 8.63 0.17 14.23
N SER A 167 9.14 -1.05 14.25
CA SER A 167 9.93 -1.63 13.15
C SER A 167 9.21 -1.61 11.80
N PHE A 168 7.90 -1.84 11.79
CA PHE A 168 7.10 -1.76 10.56
C PHE A 168 6.95 -0.32 10.04
N ALA A 169 6.84 0.65 10.95
CA ALA A 169 6.76 2.06 10.58
C ALA A 169 8.08 2.56 9.99
N ILE A 170 9.21 2.15 10.58
CA ILE A 170 10.55 2.43 10.04
C ILE A 170 10.69 1.86 8.62
N LYS A 171 10.19 0.64 8.39
CA LYS A 171 10.19 0.02 7.07
C LYS A 171 9.34 0.81 6.06
N GLU A 172 8.17 1.31 6.47
CA GLU A 172 7.33 2.17 5.61
C GLU A 172 8.05 3.49 5.28
N GLN A 173 8.69 4.13 6.26
CA GLN A 173 9.48 5.36 6.05
C GLN A 173 10.64 5.13 5.06
N GLN A 174 11.33 3.99 5.17
CA GLN A 174 12.37 3.58 4.22
C GLN A 174 11.79 3.32 2.82
N THR A 175 10.57 2.78 2.74
CA THR A 175 9.88 2.54 1.48
C THR A 175 9.56 3.85 0.75
N VAL A 176 9.13 4.89 1.47
CA VAL A 176 8.88 6.22 0.90
C VAL A 176 10.16 6.79 0.26
N LEU A 177 11.30 6.71 0.96
CA LEU A 177 12.58 7.16 0.41
C LEU A 177 13.06 6.30 -0.77
N SER A 178 12.91 4.97 -0.67
CA SER A 178 13.26 4.06 -1.76
C SER A 178 12.43 4.32 -3.02
N GLN A 179 11.13 4.59 -2.88
CA GLN A 179 10.26 4.97 -3.99
C GLN A 179 10.69 6.30 -4.62
N ALA A 180 11.00 7.29 -3.78
CA ALA A 180 11.48 8.59 -4.23
C ALA A 180 12.78 8.49 -5.06
N LYS A 181 13.75 7.66 -4.62
CA LYS A 181 14.98 7.40 -5.38
C LYS A 181 14.69 6.79 -6.75
N LYS A 182 13.79 5.83 -6.84
CA LYS A 182 13.39 5.20 -8.12
C LYS A 182 12.75 6.21 -9.06
N TYR A 183 11.84 7.03 -8.55
CA TYR A 183 11.16 8.06 -9.34
C TYR A 183 12.15 9.15 -9.80
N SER A 184 13.00 9.64 -8.91
CA SER A 184 14.03 10.63 -9.24
C SER A 184 14.97 10.14 -10.33
N ALA A 185 15.28 8.84 -10.36
CA ALA A 185 16.16 8.25 -11.38
C ALA A 185 15.43 7.93 -12.71
N ALA A 186 14.09 7.81 -12.70
CA ALA A 186 13.31 7.41 -13.88
C ALA A 186 12.67 8.58 -14.63
N PHE A 187 12.46 9.72 -13.99
CA PHE A 187 11.65 10.83 -14.51
C PHE A 187 12.41 12.16 -14.46
N ASP A 188 12.11 13.06 -15.39
CA ASP A 188 12.71 14.40 -15.40
C ASP A 188 12.31 15.22 -14.19
N GLU A 189 11.06 15.08 -13.78
CA GLU A 189 10.48 15.72 -12.58
C GLU A 189 9.60 14.74 -11.82
N VAL A 190 9.46 14.96 -10.49
CA VAL A 190 8.57 14.20 -9.63
C VAL A 190 7.79 15.18 -8.76
N ILE A 191 6.47 15.04 -8.74
CA ILE A 191 5.60 15.86 -7.90
C ILE A 191 4.89 14.95 -6.89
N TYR A 192 5.18 15.17 -5.63
CA TYR A 192 4.44 14.57 -4.52
C TYR A 192 3.28 15.48 -4.12
N HIS A 193 2.07 15.00 -4.32
CA HIS A 193 0.87 15.63 -3.74
C HIS A 193 0.58 15.05 -2.36
N THR A 194 0.31 15.90 -1.41
CA THR A 194 -0.11 15.51 -0.06
C THR A 194 -1.09 16.53 0.52
N ASN A 195 -1.94 16.07 1.42
CA ASN A 195 -2.82 16.93 2.21
C ASN A 195 -2.16 17.41 3.53
N SER A 196 -0.90 17.05 3.77
CA SER A 196 -0.18 17.35 5.03
C SER A 196 1.06 18.20 4.76
N ALA A 197 1.06 19.44 5.23
CA ALA A 197 2.22 20.31 5.17
C ALA A 197 3.41 19.75 5.96
N ASP A 198 3.15 19.12 7.11
CA ASP A 198 4.19 18.51 7.94
C ASP A 198 4.86 17.33 7.25
N PHE A 199 4.07 16.47 6.57
CA PHE A 199 4.61 15.40 5.74
C PHE A 199 5.50 15.96 4.64
N ALA A 200 5.04 16.98 3.94
CA ALA A 200 5.79 17.62 2.86
C ALA A 200 7.11 18.22 3.39
N ALA A 201 7.09 18.95 4.49
CA ALA A 201 8.28 19.55 5.10
C ALA A 201 9.29 18.48 5.52
N HIS A 202 8.83 17.43 6.21
CA HIS A 202 9.67 16.33 6.69
C HIS A 202 10.37 15.60 5.52
N TYR A 203 9.60 15.11 4.55
CA TYR A 203 10.18 14.35 3.44
C TYR A 203 10.94 15.20 2.42
N ASN A 204 10.60 16.48 2.25
CA ASN A 204 11.39 17.40 1.45
C ASN A 204 12.82 17.52 2.00
N THR A 205 12.98 17.60 3.32
CA THR A 205 14.29 17.61 3.97
C THR A 205 15.06 16.30 3.73
N ILE A 206 14.39 15.15 3.92
CA ILE A 206 15.00 13.82 3.69
C ILE A 206 15.42 13.66 2.23
N PHE A 207 14.58 14.05 1.28
CA PHE A 207 14.88 13.89 -0.15
C PHE A 207 16.02 14.80 -0.60
N LYS A 208 16.06 16.04 -0.14
CA LYS A 208 17.19 16.95 -0.40
C LYS A 208 18.50 16.42 0.17
N ASN A 209 18.49 15.90 1.40
CA ASN A 209 19.67 15.28 2.01
C ASN A 209 20.14 14.02 1.26
N ALA A 210 19.23 13.36 0.55
CA ALA A 210 19.55 12.22 -0.31
C ALA A 210 19.93 12.62 -1.75
N GLY A 211 20.04 13.92 -2.08
CA GLY A 211 20.40 14.44 -3.40
C GLY A 211 19.30 14.33 -4.45
N LEU A 212 18.03 14.21 -4.04
CA LEU A 212 16.87 14.08 -4.94
C LEU A 212 16.33 15.47 -5.28
N GLU A 213 17.00 16.21 -6.14
CA GLU A 213 16.70 17.62 -6.41
C GLU A 213 15.52 17.83 -7.37
N ASN A 214 15.17 16.82 -8.18
CA ASN A 214 14.06 16.89 -9.15
C ASN A 214 12.69 16.55 -8.53
N ILE A 215 12.59 16.45 -7.20
CA ILE A 215 11.35 16.16 -6.47
C ILE A 215 10.80 17.44 -5.83
N THR A 216 9.52 17.70 -6.04
CA THR A 216 8.80 18.81 -5.44
C THR A 216 7.55 18.33 -4.72
N PHE A 217 7.11 19.07 -3.70
CA PHE A 217 5.87 18.81 -2.98
C PHE A 217 4.80 19.86 -3.30
N LYS A 218 3.57 19.40 -3.50
CA LYS A 218 2.37 20.23 -3.57
C LYS A 218 1.42 19.82 -2.45
N VAL A 219 1.11 20.77 -1.56
CA VAL A 219 0.13 20.55 -0.50
C VAL A 219 -1.25 20.94 -1.03
N MET A 220 -2.23 20.06 -0.89
CA MET A 220 -3.58 20.24 -1.40
C MET A 220 -4.57 19.59 -0.42
N GLU A 221 -5.52 20.37 0.11
CA GLU A 221 -6.61 19.91 0.99
C GLU A 221 -7.67 19.07 0.27
#